data_b7adb4de671737ee79562a42efcd3b93
#
_entry.id   b7adb4de671737ee79562a42efcd3b93
#
_cell.length_a   1.000
_cell.length_b   1.000
_cell.length_c   1.000
_cell.angle_alpha   90.00
_cell.angle_beta   90.00
_cell.angle_gamma   90.00
#
_symmetry.space_group_name_H-M   'P 1'
#
loop_
_entity.id
_entity.type
_entity.pdbx_description
1 polymer ?
#
loop_
_entity_poly.entity_id
_entity_poly.type
_entity_poly.pdbx_seq_one_letter_code
_entity_poly.pdbx_strand_id
1 'polypeptide(L)'
;MKKKVLYWSPHINKQVATVKAVFNSAYSLSKYSDNFKPIILNAFGEWDDYTEKFKQLNIGSIKVFNWKIKKPIDGFWKSRLFYIFLSIVIFLPLLRIINKEKPDYVIIHLITIPVLLASFFFKNTKFILRISGFPQLNFFRRSLWKILSKKLYSIFTPTLLTKDLLLKNKIFSKDKIFLLRDPIVEISKISKLKKEK
;
A
#
# COMPACT_ATOMS: atom_id res chain seq x y z
N MET A 1 -5.30 -16.99 16.84
CA MET A 1 -5.54 -16.76 15.40
C MET A 1 -4.65 -15.61 14.93
N LYS A 2 -3.88 -15.75 13.81
CA LYS A 2 -3.02 -14.67 13.31
C LYS A 2 -3.86 -13.54 12.73
N LYS A 3 -3.51 -12.27 13.00
CA LYS A 3 -4.16 -11.08 12.42
C LYS A 3 -3.81 -10.96 10.94
N LYS A 4 -4.81 -10.83 10.08
CA LYS A 4 -4.63 -10.66 8.64
C LYS A 4 -4.26 -9.22 8.30
N VAL A 5 -3.18 -9.04 7.54
CA VAL A 5 -2.71 -7.73 7.04
C VAL A 5 -2.76 -7.74 5.52
N LEU A 6 -3.73 -7.05 4.94
CA LEU A 6 -3.89 -6.93 3.49
C LEU A 6 -3.09 -5.74 2.98
N TYR A 7 -2.18 -5.96 2.02
CA TYR A 7 -1.41 -4.93 1.34
C TYR A 7 -2.08 -4.55 0.03
N TRP A 8 -2.45 -3.29 -0.09
CA TRP A 8 -2.92 -2.66 -1.31
C TRP A 8 -1.83 -1.78 -1.89
N SER A 9 -1.22 -2.22 -2.98
CA SER A 9 -0.16 -1.49 -3.67
C SER A 9 -0.15 -1.80 -5.16
N PRO A 10 -1.22 -1.48 -5.90
CA PRO A 10 -1.21 -1.67 -7.33
C PRO A 10 -0.20 -0.73 -7.98
N HIS A 11 0.68 -1.26 -8.81
CA HIS A 11 1.69 -0.50 -9.52
C HIS A 11 1.73 -0.92 -11.00
N ILE A 12 1.87 0.05 -11.88
CA ILE A 12 1.96 -0.19 -13.32
C ILE A 12 3.43 -0.26 -13.75
N ASN A 13 4.28 0.54 -13.09
CA ASN A 13 5.71 0.55 -13.34
C ASN A 13 6.42 -0.30 -12.28
N LYS A 14 7.14 -1.36 -12.72
CA LYS A 14 7.88 -2.29 -11.86
C LYS A 14 9.11 -1.67 -11.17
N GLN A 15 9.61 -0.53 -11.67
CA GLN A 15 10.81 0.13 -11.13
C GLN A 15 10.52 1.07 -9.95
N VAL A 16 9.31 1.08 -9.41
CA VAL A 16 8.96 1.98 -8.31
C VAL A 16 9.55 1.47 -6.99
N ALA A 17 10.22 2.32 -6.25
CA ALA A 17 10.79 2.00 -4.93
C ALA A 17 9.75 1.43 -3.94
N THR A 18 8.49 1.82 -4.09
CA THR A 18 7.36 1.33 -3.29
C THR A 18 7.19 -0.20 -3.40
N VAL A 19 7.51 -0.82 -4.53
CA VAL A 19 7.42 -2.28 -4.70
C VAL A 19 8.32 -2.98 -3.70
N LYS A 20 9.60 -2.56 -3.60
CA LYS A 20 10.55 -3.11 -2.62
C LYS A 20 10.09 -2.86 -1.19
N ALA A 21 9.57 -1.66 -0.90
CA ALA A 21 9.10 -1.33 0.44
C ALA A 21 7.92 -2.21 0.88
N VAL A 22 6.96 -2.46 -0.01
CA VAL A 22 5.81 -3.34 0.25
C VAL A 22 6.26 -4.79 0.43
N PHE A 23 7.07 -5.30 -0.50
CA PHE A 23 7.59 -6.66 -0.43
C PHE A 23 8.36 -6.90 0.87
N ASN A 24 9.31 -6.03 1.20
CA ASN A 24 10.13 -6.17 2.40
C ASN A 24 9.30 -6.01 3.68
N SER A 25 8.28 -5.14 3.68
CA SER A 25 7.34 -5.01 4.80
C SER A 25 6.55 -6.30 5.02
N ALA A 26 5.98 -6.87 3.97
CA ALA A 26 5.23 -8.14 4.05
C ALA A 26 6.14 -9.31 4.47
N TYR A 27 7.35 -9.37 3.91
CA TYR A 27 8.36 -10.35 4.28
C TYR A 27 8.75 -10.24 5.77
N SER A 28 9.01 -9.03 6.26
CA SER A 28 9.36 -8.82 7.67
C SER A 28 8.25 -9.26 8.60
N LEU A 29 6.99 -8.98 8.27
CA LEU A 29 5.86 -9.47 9.07
C LEU A 29 5.75 -10.99 9.05
N SER A 30 5.97 -11.62 7.89
CA SER A 30 5.92 -13.09 7.78
C SER A 30 7.06 -13.76 8.55
N LYS A 31 8.26 -13.19 8.51
CA LYS A 31 9.48 -13.79 9.07
C LYS A 31 9.64 -13.55 10.57
N TYR A 32 9.32 -12.35 11.03
CA TYR A 32 9.67 -11.90 12.39
C TYR A 32 8.47 -11.75 13.31
N SER A 33 7.26 -12.11 12.86
CA SER A 33 6.06 -12.02 13.69
C SER A 33 5.12 -13.20 13.51
N ASP A 34 4.89 -13.94 14.58
CA ASP A 34 3.90 -15.01 14.62
C ASP A 34 2.46 -14.50 14.73
N ASN A 35 2.27 -13.23 15.04
CA ASN A 35 0.96 -12.63 15.28
C ASN A 35 0.26 -12.17 14.00
N PHE A 36 0.98 -12.06 12.87
CA PHE A 36 0.44 -11.49 11.64
C PHE A 36 0.56 -12.45 10.45
N LYS A 37 -0.44 -12.36 9.56
CA LYS A 37 -0.46 -13.05 8.26
C LYS A 37 -0.53 -12.00 7.16
N PRO A 38 0.58 -11.66 6.49
CA PRO A 38 0.58 -10.72 5.38
C PRO A 38 -0.06 -11.34 4.14
N ILE A 39 -0.88 -10.55 3.44
CA ILE A 39 -1.55 -10.93 2.20
C ILE A 39 -1.39 -9.77 1.22
N ILE A 40 -0.83 -10.02 0.04
CA ILE A 40 -0.66 -9.01 -1.01
C ILE A 40 -1.82 -9.13 -2.00
N LEU A 41 -2.50 -8.02 -2.25
CA LEU A 41 -3.54 -7.96 -3.26
C LEU A 41 -2.89 -7.67 -4.63
N ASN A 42 -3.00 -8.65 -5.52
CA ASN A 42 -2.55 -8.56 -6.90
C ASN A 42 -3.73 -8.13 -7.78
N ALA A 43 -3.89 -6.81 -7.96
CA ALA A 43 -5.06 -6.25 -8.59
C ALA A 43 -5.06 -6.47 -10.12
N PHE A 44 -3.96 -6.16 -10.78
CA PHE A 44 -3.84 -6.10 -12.24
C PHE A 44 -2.66 -6.92 -12.79
N GLY A 45 -2.25 -7.97 -12.07
CA GLY A 45 -1.11 -8.82 -12.43
C GLY A 45 0.26 -8.17 -12.15
N GLU A 46 0.29 -7.08 -11.38
CA GLU A 46 1.51 -6.35 -11.03
C GLU A 46 2.46 -7.16 -10.15
N TRP A 47 1.94 -8.11 -9.38
CA TRP A 47 2.71 -8.99 -8.50
C TRP A 47 2.93 -10.41 -9.04
N ASP A 48 2.55 -10.70 -10.30
CA ASP A 48 2.66 -12.04 -10.88
C ASP A 48 4.10 -12.59 -10.82
N ASP A 49 5.10 -11.74 -11.07
CA ASP A 49 6.52 -12.12 -11.05
C ASP A 49 7.05 -12.47 -9.64
N TYR A 50 6.28 -12.18 -8.61
CA TYR A 50 6.62 -12.46 -7.20
C TYR A 50 5.92 -13.69 -6.63
N THR A 51 5.06 -14.36 -7.40
CA THR A 51 4.18 -15.45 -6.90
C THR A 51 4.96 -16.57 -6.22
N GLU A 52 6.05 -17.03 -6.84
CA GLU A 52 6.88 -18.09 -6.27
C GLU A 52 7.61 -17.63 -4.99
N LYS A 53 8.10 -16.39 -4.96
CA LYS A 53 8.72 -15.82 -3.76
C LYS A 53 7.71 -15.68 -2.62
N PHE A 54 6.46 -15.33 -2.91
CA PHE A 54 5.43 -15.26 -1.89
C PHE A 54 5.15 -16.61 -1.25
N LYS A 55 5.07 -17.68 -2.06
CA LYS A 55 4.92 -19.05 -1.55
C LYS A 55 6.08 -19.46 -0.63
N GLN A 56 7.32 -19.27 -1.09
CA GLN A 56 8.53 -19.58 -0.31
C GLN A 56 8.63 -18.82 1.01
N LEU A 57 8.10 -17.60 1.06
CA LEU A 57 8.18 -16.71 2.21
C LEU A 57 6.90 -16.72 3.07
N ASN A 58 5.96 -17.62 2.78
CA ASN A 58 4.67 -17.72 3.48
C ASN A 58 3.87 -16.40 3.49
N ILE A 59 3.93 -15.66 2.37
CA ILE A 59 3.14 -14.46 2.13
C ILE A 59 1.92 -14.85 1.29
N GLY A 60 0.71 -14.53 1.77
CA GLY A 60 -0.50 -14.74 1.00
C GLY A 60 -0.57 -13.84 -0.23
N SER A 61 -1.22 -14.30 -1.30
CA SER A 61 -1.52 -13.47 -2.47
C SER A 61 -2.94 -13.73 -2.95
N ILE A 62 -3.67 -12.65 -3.27
CA ILE A 62 -5.02 -12.72 -3.83
C ILE A 62 -5.02 -12.01 -5.17
N LYS A 63 -5.25 -12.76 -6.24
CA LYS A 63 -5.41 -12.21 -7.59
C LYS A 63 -6.85 -11.75 -7.79
N VAL A 64 -7.02 -10.51 -8.26
CA VAL A 64 -8.34 -9.92 -8.48
C VAL A 64 -8.81 -10.14 -9.91
N PHE A 65 -7.97 -9.78 -10.88
CA PHE A 65 -8.29 -9.94 -12.30
C PHE A 65 -7.27 -10.87 -12.98
N ASN A 66 -7.74 -11.60 -13.98
CA ASN A 66 -6.88 -12.47 -14.80
C ASN A 66 -6.13 -11.72 -15.92
N TRP A 67 -6.48 -10.47 -16.16
CA TRP A 67 -5.78 -9.63 -17.13
C TRP A 67 -4.67 -8.82 -16.45
N LYS A 68 -3.66 -8.42 -17.25
CA LYS A 68 -2.46 -7.72 -16.78
C LYS A 68 -2.29 -6.42 -17.53
N ILE A 69 -2.01 -5.35 -16.79
CA ILE A 69 -1.59 -4.08 -17.39
C ILE A 69 -0.11 -4.21 -17.78
N LYS A 70 0.17 -4.27 -19.09
CA LYS A 70 1.53 -4.52 -19.61
C LYS A 70 2.38 -3.25 -19.70
N LYS A 71 1.77 -2.10 -20.00
CA LYS A 71 2.48 -0.84 -20.22
C LYS A 71 1.82 0.32 -19.48
N PRO A 72 2.59 1.27 -18.94
CA PRO A 72 2.05 2.53 -18.47
C PRO A 72 1.42 3.29 -19.66
N ILE A 73 0.38 4.05 -19.37
CA ILE A 73 -0.22 4.93 -20.38
C ILE A 73 0.53 6.24 -20.36
N ASP A 74 1.14 6.59 -21.48
CA ASP A 74 1.85 7.84 -21.65
C ASP A 74 0.88 9.03 -21.81
N GLY A 75 1.28 10.16 -21.29
CA GLY A 75 0.51 11.41 -21.32
C GLY A 75 -0.22 11.69 -19.99
N PHE A 76 -0.11 12.97 -19.59
CA PHE A 76 -0.60 13.44 -18.29
C PHE A 76 -2.11 13.22 -18.08
N TRP A 77 -2.94 13.58 -19.06
CA TRP A 77 -4.39 13.44 -18.96
C TRP A 77 -4.86 11.99 -19.13
N LYS A 78 -4.26 11.27 -20.10
CA LYS A 78 -4.58 9.87 -20.36
C LYS A 78 -4.30 8.99 -19.13
N SER A 79 -3.16 9.18 -18.49
CA SER A 79 -2.83 8.42 -17.27
C SER A 79 -3.79 8.71 -16.12
N ARG A 80 -4.24 9.96 -15.93
CA ARG A 80 -5.20 10.31 -14.88
C ARG A 80 -6.57 9.71 -15.11
N LEU A 81 -7.11 9.80 -16.32
CA LEU A 81 -8.37 9.16 -16.70
C LEU A 81 -8.30 7.66 -16.50
N PHE A 82 -7.17 7.05 -16.87
CA PHE A 82 -6.94 5.63 -16.67
C PHE A 82 -6.92 5.25 -15.18
N TYR A 83 -6.28 6.00 -14.32
CA TYR A 83 -6.32 5.74 -12.87
C TYR A 83 -7.72 5.89 -12.28
N ILE A 84 -8.51 6.82 -12.76
CA ILE A 84 -9.93 6.95 -12.38
C ILE A 84 -10.70 5.71 -12.82
N PHE A 85 -10.56 5.31 -14.08
CA PHE A 85 -11.16 4.10 -14.62
C PHE A 85 -10.79 2.85 -13.80
N LEU A 86 -9.49 2.64 -13.52
CA LEU A 86 -9.02 1.53 -12.69
C LEU A 86 -9.64 1.58 -11.28
N SER A 87 -9.77 2.78 -10.71
CA SER A 87 -10.36 2.95 -9.38
C SER A 87 -11.84 2.55 -9.35
N ILE A 88 -12.58 2.82 -10.41
CA ILE A 88 -13.98 2.42 -10.55
C ILE A 88 -14.11 0.91 -10.74
N VAL A 89 -13.32 0.34 -11.65
CA VAL A 89 -13.38 -1.09 -11.98
C VAL A 89 -13.00 -1.96 -10.78
N ILE A 90 -11.99 -1.56 -10.00
CA ILE A 90 -11.52 -2.33 -8.85
C ILE A 90 -12.42 -2.20 -7.61
N PHE A 91 -13.24 -1.17 -7.52
CA PHE A 91 -13.93 -0.83 -6.28
C PHE A 91 -14.83 -1.97 -5.76
N LEU A 92 -15.73 -2.50 -6.59
CA LEU A 92 -16.62 -3.60 -6.19
C LEU A 92 -15.88 -4.91 -5.88
N PRO A 93 -14.92 -5.38 -6.72
CA PRO A 93 -14.06 -6.52 -6.36
C PRO A 93 -13.33 -6.32 -5.04
N LEU A 94 -12.81 -5.13 -4.77
CA LEU A 94 -12.13 -4.80 -3.52
C LEU A 94 -13.05 -4.95 -2.32
N LEU A 95 -14.28 -4.42 -2.38
CA LEU A 95 -15.27 -4.58 -1.31
C LEU A 95 -15.57 -6.05 -1.05
N ARG A 96 -15.74 -6.86 -2.10
CA ARG A 96 -15.98 -8.32 -1.97
C ARG A 96 -14.81 -9.03 -1.29
N ILE A 97 -13.57 -8.67 -1.65
CA ILE A 97 -12.37 -9.28 -1.06
C ILE A 97 -12.24 -8.90 0.41
N ILE A 98 -12.40 -7.62 0.76
CA ILE A 98 -12.33 -7.19 2.17
C ILE A 98 -13.43 -7.87 3.00
N ASN A 99 -14.64 -8.00 2.46
CA ASN A 99 -15.75 -8.67 3.14
C ASN A 99 -15.49 -10.18 3.33
N LYS A 100 -14.92 -10.85 2.34
CA LYS A 100 -14.58 -12.28 2.37
C LYS A 100 -13.42 -12.56 3.32
N GLU A 101 -12.32 -11.81 3.17
CA GLU A 101 -11.09 -12.03 3.93
C GLU A 101 -11.16 -11.51 5.36
N LYS A 102 -11.99 -10.51 5.61
CA LYS A 102 -12.13 -9.81 6.90
C LYS A 102 -10.77 -9.47 7.52
N PRO A 103 -9.92 -8.69 6.80
CA PRO A 103 -8.60 -8.38 7.31
C PRO A 103 -8.69 -7.46 8.53
N ASP A 104 -7.80 -7.67 9.52
CA ASP A 104 -7.66 -6.78 10.66
C ASP A 104 -7.07 -5.43 10.25
N TYR A 105 -6.15 -5.46 9.28
CA TYR A 105 -5.47 -4.27 8.76
C TYR A 105 -5.45 -4.26 7.23
N VAL A 106 -5.63 -3.08 6.64
CA VAL A 106 -5.39 -2.82 5.22
C VAL A 106 -4.34 -1.71 5.11
N ILE A 107 -3.16 -2.03 4.57
CA ILE A 107 -2.08 -1.07 4.33
C ILE A 107 -2.18 -0.57 2.89
N ILE A 108 -2.37 0.74 2.75
CA ILE A 108 -2.66 1.42 1.48
C ILE A 108 -1.42 2.18 1.01
N HIS A 109 -0.91 1.86 -0.18
CA HIS A 109 0.23 2.57 -0.78
C HIS A 109 -0.17 3.43 -1.97
N LEU A 110 -0.35 2.82 -3.15
CA LEU A 110 -0.64 3.52 -4.41
C LEU A 110 -2.13 3.43 -4.76
N ILE A 111 -2.61 4.30 -5.64
CA ILE A 111 -4.02 4.36 -6.08
C ILE A 111 -4.96 4.29 -4.87
N THR A 112 -4.85 5.30 -4.01
CA THR A 112 -5.44 5.25 -2.66
C THR A 112 -6.97 5.40 -2.64
N ILE A 113 -7.57 6.05 -3.63
CA ILE A 113 -8.98 6.44 -3.64
C ILE A 113 -9.94 5.26 -3.41
N PRO A 114 -9.88 4.14 -4.15
CA PRO A 114 -10.88 3.08 -3.98
C PRO A 114 -10.83 2.45 -2.59
N VAL A 115 -9.63 2.30 -2.01
CA VAL A 115 -9.49 1.72 -0.65
C VAL A 115 -9.92 2.69 0.43
N LEU A 116 -9.62 3.98 0.27
CA LEU A 116 -10.08 5.01 1.20
C LEU A 116 -11.61 5.12 1.19
N LEU A 117 -12.25 5.02 0.03
CA LEU A 117 -13.71 4.94 -0.05
C LEU A 117 -14.25 3.65 0.59
N ALA A 118 -13.58 2.51 0.36
CA ALA A 118 -13.95 1.25 0.98
C ALA A 118 -13.91 1.31 2.52
N SER A 119 -13.03 2.14 3.10
CA SER A 119 -12.91 2.27 4.57
C SER A 119 -14.20 2.74 5.27
N PHE A 120 -15.12 3.34 4.56
CA PHE A 120 -16.41 3.74 5.11
C PHE A 120 -17.35 2.56 5.37
N PHE A 121 -17.16 1.45 4.67
CA PHE A 121 -18.01 0.27 4.74
C PHE A 121 -17.56 -0.77 5.77
N PHE A 122 -16.27 -0.74 6.19
CA PHE A 122 -15.68 -1.76 7.07
C PHE A 122 -15.19 -1.18 8.40
N LYS A 123 -16.07 -1.16 9.40
CA LYS A 123 -15.79 -0.57 10.73
C LYS A 123 -14.75 -1.36 11.54
N ASN A 124 -14.69 -2.69 11.36
CA ASN A 124 -13.80 -3.57 12.12
C ASN A 124 -12.39 -3.70 11.51
N THR A 125 -12.18 -3.21 10.29
CA THR A 125 -10.89 -3.21 9.61
C THR A 125 -10.16 -1.89 9.85
N LYS A 126 -8.90 -1.96 10.27
CA LYS A 126 -8.04 -0.79 10.48
C LYS A 126 -7.32 -0.42 9.19
N PHE A 127 -7.67 0.71 8.61
CA PHE A 127 -7.06 1.22 7.39
C PHE A 127 -5.85 2.11 7.71
N ILE A 128 -4.70 1.76 7.16
CA ILE A 128 -3.42 2.45 7.36
C ILE A 128 -2.96 3.01 6.02
N LEU A 129 -2.80 4.32 5.94
CA LEU A 129 -2.25 4.98 4.75
C LEU A 129 -0.73 5.07 4.87
N ARG A 130 -0.01 4.50 3.91
CA ARG A 130 1.42 4.69 3.77
C ARG A 130 1.73 5.62 2.62
N ILE A 131 2.33 6.75 2.93
CA ILE A 131 2.74 7.75 1.94
C ILE A 131 4.17 7.42 1.53
N SER A 132 4.38 7.09 0.25
CA SER A 132 5.67 6.60 -0.26
C SER A 132 6.56 7.70 -0.84
N GLY A 133 6.18 8.96 -0.74
CA GLY A 133 6.95 10.09 -1.27
C GLY A 133 6.37 11.42 -0.85
N PHE A 134 6.97 12.51 -1.34
CA PHE A 134 6.50 13.85 -1.05
C PHE A 134 5.21 14.14 -1.85
N PRO A 135 4.04 14.31 -1.19
CA PRO A 135 2.79 14.46 -1.91
C PRO A 135 2.63 15.87 -2.47
N GLN A 136 2.22 15.98 -3.72
CA GLN A 136 1.73 17.24 -4.27
C GLN A 136 0.35 17.53 -3.69
N LEU A 137 0.27 18.52 -2.80
CA LEU A 137 -0.96 18.90 -2.09
C LEU A 137 -1.70 20.01 -2.84
N ASN A 138 -2.35 19.67 -3.95
CA ASN A 138 -3.32 20.57 -4.57
C ASN A 138 -4.62 20.63 -3.74
N PHE A 139 -5.45 21.62 -3.99
CA PHE A 139 -6.72 21.84 -3.27
C PHE A 139 -7.59 20.58 -3.22
N PHE A 140 -7.74 19.89 -4.34
CA PHE A 140 -8.59 18.70 -4.45
C PHE A 140 -8.10 17.53 -3.59
N ARG A 141 -6.79 17.24 -3.67
CA ARG A 141 -6.18 16.16 -2.86
C ARG A 141 -6.23 16.50 -1.38
N ARG A 142 -5.98 17.76 -1.02
CA ARG A 142 -6.04 18.22 0.37
C ARG A 142 -7.44 18.06 0.96
N SER A 143 -8.48 18.48 0.24
CA SER A 143 -9.88 18.35 0.67
C SER A 143 -10.31 16.88 0.78
N LEU A 144 -10.00 16.08 -0.24
CA LEU A 144 -10.28 14.66 -0.26
C LEU A 144 -9.61 13.94 0.92
N TRP A 145 -8.33 14.20 1.15
CA TRP A 145 -7.60 13.57 2.25
C TRP A 145 -8.12 14.00 3.63
N LYS A 146 -8.54 15.25 3.81
CA LYS A 146 -9.18 15.71 5.05
C LYS A 146 -10.47 14.92 5.36
N ILE A 147 -11.30 14.69 4.34
CA ILE A 147 -12.55 13.92 4.51
C ILE A 147 -12.24 12.46 4.84
N LEU A 148 -11.38 11.85 4.04
CA LEU A 148 -11.06 10.42 4.14
C LEU A 148 -10.21 10.09 5.37
N SER A 149 -9.43 11.06 5.90
CA SER A 149 -8.59 10.87 7.09
C SER A 149 -9.35 10.46 8.34
N LYS A 150 -10.63 10.85 8.44
CA LYS A 150 -11.47 10.51 9.59
C LYS A 150 -11.58 9.00 9.80
N LYS A 151 -11.52 8.21 8.71
CA LYS A 151 -11.66 6.74 8.72
C LYS A 151 -10.33 6.01 8.84
N LEU A 152 -9.21 6.72 8.69
CA LEU A 152 -7.90 6.10 8.83
C LEU A 152 -7.55 5.85 10.31
N TYR A 153 -7.01 4.67 10.56
CA TYR A 153 -6.46 4.28 11.84
C TYR A 153 -5.12 4.98 12.10
N SER A 154 -4.22 4.95 11.09
CA SER A 154 -2.92 5.64 11.16
C SER A 154 -2.39 5.97 9.77
N ILE A 155 -1.41 6.89 9.74
CA ILE A 155 -0.71 7.32 8.54
C ILE A 155 0.80 7.17 8.80
N PHE A 156 1.50 6.49 7.89
CA PHE A 156 2.94 6.35 7.96
C PHE A 156 3.62 7.19 6.87
N THR A 157 4.61 7.96 7.27
CA THR A 157 5.44 8.78 6.38
C THR A 157 6.90 8.31 6.43
N PRO A 158 7.61 8.29 5.28
CA PRO A 158 8.99 7.80 5.24
C PRO A 158 10.01 8.79 5.79
N THR A 159 9.68 10.08 5.85
CA THR A 159 10.58 11.16 6.27
C THR A 159 9.89 12.13 7.24
N LEU A 160 10.69 12.78 8.08
CA LEU A 160 10.22 13.87 8.96
C LEU A 160 9.65 15.02 8.15
N LEU A 161 10.30 15.38 7.04
CA LEU A 161 9.85 16.46 6.16
C LEU A 161 8.43 16.22 5.63
N THR A 162 8.11 14.99 5.21
CA THR A 162 6.75 14.63 4.77
C THR A 162 5.77 14.70 5.93
N LYS A 163 6.15 14.23 7.12
CA LYS A 163 5.33 14.34 8.33
C LYS A 163 4.99 15.79 8.65
N ASP A 164 6.01 16.65 8.70
CA ASP A 164 5.85 18.06 9.03
C ASP A 164 5.00 18.82 8.00
N LEU A 165 5.17 18.51 6.70
CA LEU A 165 4.33 19.05 5.65
C LEU A 165 2.84 18.75 5.88
N LEU A 166 2.51 17.50 6.23
CA LEU A 166 1.14 17.08 6.45
C LEU A 166 0.52 17.70 7.69
N LEU A 167 1.32 17.84 8.76
CA LEU A 167 0.92 18.53 9.99
C LEU A 167 0.68 20.02 9.75
N LYS A 168 1.63 20.71 9.09
CA LYS A 168 1.52 22.14 8.73
C LYS A 168 0.25 22.43 7.91
N ASN A 169 -0.10 21.53 7.01
CA ASN A 169 -1.32 21.68 6.19
C ASN A 169 -2.61 21.22 6.89
N LYS A 170 -2.54 20.78 8.14
CA LYS A 170 -3.70 20.35 8.96
C LYS A 170 -4.58 19.32 8.21
N ILE A 171 -3.95 18.39 7.48
CA ILE A 171 -4.66 17.36 6.72
C ILE A 171 -5.05 16.20 7.63
N PHE A 172 -4.14 15.85 8.54
CA PHE A 172 -4.32 14.75 9.49
C PHE A 172 -4.04 15.23 10.90
N SER A 173 -4.63 14.58 11.89
CA SER A 173 -4.33 14.82 13.30
C SER A 173 -2.96 14.26 13.69
N LYS A 174 -2.28 14.92 14.64
CA LYS A 174 -0.91 14.60 15.06
C LYS A 174 -0.78 13.18 15.64
N ASP A 175 -1.79 12.72 16.35
CA ASP A 175 -1.89 11.41 16.98
C ASP A 175 -1.95 10.25 15.99
N LYS A 176 -2.34 10.51 14.72
CA LYS A 176 -2.45 9.51 13.67
C LYS A 176 -1.23 9.41 12.76
N ILE A 177 -0.29 10.38 12.80
CA ILE A 177 0.85 10.41 11.88
C ILE A 177 2.11 9.89 12.57
N PHE A 178 2.70 8.84 11.99
CA PHE A 178 3.91 8.21 12.48
C PHE A 178 5.02 8.24 11.43
N LEU A 179 6.26 8.40 11.89
CA LEU A 179 7.43 8.21 11.03
C LEU A 179 7.72 6.71 10.95
N LEU A 180 7.71 6.17 9.74
CA LEU A 180 8.12 4.80 9.47
C LEU A 180 8.91 4.79 8.16
N ARG A 181 10.23 4.65 8.26
CA ARG A 181 11.13 4.60 7.10
C ARG A 181 10.81 3.40 6.21
N ASP A 182 11.03 3.56 4.90
CA ASP A 182 10.82 2.47 3.96
C ASP A 182 11.90 1.39 4.12
N PRO A 183 11.54 0.11 4.27
CA PRO A 183 12.50 -0.98 4.38
C PRO A 183 13.05 -1.35 2.99
N ILE A 184 13.87 -0.46 2.41
CA ILE A 184 14.44 -0.62 1.07
C ILE A 184 15.78 -1.37 1.11
N VAL A 185 16.51 -1.26 2.23
CA VAL A 185 17.85 -1.77 2.38
C VAL A 185 17.84 -3.24 2.81
N GLU A 186 18.50 -4.09 2.03
CA GLU A 186 18.68 -5.51 2.34
C GLU A 186 19.94 -5.70 3.22
N ILE A 187 19.75 -5.60 4.53
CA ILE A 187 20.84 -5.70 5.52
C ILE A 187 21.64 -6.99 5.38
N SER A 188 20.99 -8.12 5.03
CA SER A 188 21.64 -9.40 4.81
C SER A 188 22.64 -9.38 3.65
N LYS A 189 22.36 -8.66 2.58
CA LYS A 189 23.30 -8.48 1.45
C LYS A 189 24.50 -7.63 1.86
N ILE A 190 24.27 -6.54 2.59
CA ILE A 190 25.34 -5.68 3.08
C ILE A 190 26.26 -6.44 4.04
N SER A 191 25.69 -7.25 4.93
CA SER A 191 26.44 -8.06 5.87
C SER A 191 27.28 -9.15 5.18
N LYS A 192 26.78 -9.74 4.09
CA LYS A 192 27.57 -10.68 3.25
C LYS A 192 28.76 -9.97 2.58
N LEU A 193 28.48 -8.86 1.90
CA LEU A 193 29.54 -8.07 1.23
C LEU A 193 30.62 -7.53 2.17
N LYS A 194 30.28 -7.30 3.44
CA LYS A 194 31.29 -6.91 4.47
C LYS A 194 32.17 -8.08 4.93
N LYS A 195 31.67 -9.32 4.81
CA LYS A 195 32.47 -10.52 5.19
C LYS A 195 33.35 -11.03 4.05
N GLU A 196 33.08 -10.59 2.81
CA GLU A 196 33.84 -10.95 1.61
C GLU A 196 35.00 -9.96 1.33
N LYS A 197 35.13 -8.90 2.12
CA LYS A 197 36.28 -7.96 2.17
C LYS A 197 37.17 -8.26 3.36
#